data_32dde0722dbdb5425e24ca4235aa5be9
#
_entry.id   32dde0722dbdb5425e24ca4235aa5be9
#
_cell.length_a   1.000
_cell.length_b   1.000
_cell.length_c   1.000
_cell.angle_alpha   90.00
_cell.angle_beta   90.00
_cell.angle_gamma   90.00
#
_symmetry.space_group_name_H-M   'P 1'
#
loop_
_entity.id
_entity.type
_entity.pdbx_description
1 polymer ?
#
loop_
_entity_poly.entity_id
_entity_poly.type
_entity_poly.pdbx_seq_one_letter_code
_entity_poly.pdbx_strand_id
1 'polypeptide(L)'
;MADGETRPCPAWFAKPQLGIFIHWGIFTIPAWAPRGRAIHELTGDDFEMSAVMTPYSEWYENAMRVKGSATRERHKRIYGDKSFSDFRPEFDEAAKAFDANQWADFFAECGATYVVFVTKHHDGYCLWPTDVPNPHRPGWNTARDYVGELGEAVRARGMRYGLYYSGGLDWTFRDTPIANIGDMFACVPTEDDYRHYALAQSKELIDRYRPSVFWNDICWPNGEDVPRLIDYYYSVVPDGVVNDRWLANEGFFNSLRDPASRASFNAMLKARTAGGQQEEAPAPYADYRCVEFGLGVIPKEKKWEACRGLGLGFGYNQDELPDDYMNAAQLIDLYTDVTDQRGNLLINVGPMADSTIPEIQAAPLRALGQHLRK
;
A
#
# COMPACT_ATOMS: atom_id res chain seq x y z
N MET A 1 -3.79 -11.10 -22.85
CA MET A 1 -3.69 -12.58 -22.70
C MET A 1 -5.12 -13.10 -22.55
N ALA A 2 -5.60 -13.87 -23.49
CA ALA A 2 -6.90 -14.53 -23.39
C ALA A 2 -6.75 -15.66 -22.34
N ASP A 3 -7.76 -15.79 -21.50
CA ASP A 3 -8.03 -16.97 -20.65
C ASP A 3 -7.09 -17.33 -19.52
N GLY A 4 -6.56 -16.36 -18.79
CA GLY A 4 -5.92 -16.63 -17.47
C GLY A 4 -4.61 -17.45 -17.53
N GLU A 5 -3.94 -17.54 -18.69
CA GLU A 5 -2.62 -18.12 -18.79
C GLU A 5 -1.62 -17.32 -17.96
N THR A 6 -1.11 -17.94 -16.91
CA THR A 6 -0.05 -17.35 -16.06
C THR A 6 1.23 -17.31 -16.88
N ARG A 7 1.69 -16.10 -17.21
CA ARG A 7 3.01 -15.94 -17.81
C ARG A 7 4.10 -16.34 -16.80
N PRO A 8 5.26 -16.82 -17.28
CA PRO A 8 6.39 -17.08 -16.38
C PRO A 8 6.82 -15.79 -15.66
N CYS A 9 7.00 -15.86 -14.35
CA CYS A 9 7.55 -14.74 -13.58
C CYS A 9 8.93 -14.35 -14.14
N PRO A 10 9.17 -13.06 -14.45
CA PRO A 10 10.46 -12.61 -14.96
C PRO A 10 11.62 -13.00 -14.07
N ALA A 11 12.75 -13.42 -14.68
CA ALA A 11 13.90 -13.95 -13.95
C ALA A 11 14.45 -13.02 -12.86
N TRP A 12 14.37 -11.70 -13.07
CA TRP A 12 14.81 -10.70 -12.09
C TRP A 12 13.95 -10.73 -10.82
N PHE A 13 12.63 -11.00 -10.93
CA PHE A 13 11.72 -11.03 -9.79
C PHE A 13 11.61 -12.44 -9.17
N ALA A 14 11.84 -13.49 -9.96
CA ALA A 14 11.76 -14.88 -9.52
C ALA A 14 12.81 -15.23 -8.46
N LYS A 15 13.99 -14.58 -8.49
CA LYS A 15 15.05 -14.79 -7.49
C LYS A 15 14.64 -14.12 -6.17
N PRO A 16 14.75 -14.83 -5.00
CA PRO A 16 14.54 -14.22 -3.69
C PRO A 16 15.40 -12.98 -3.48
N GLN A 17 14.81 -11.91 -2.97
CA GLN A 17 15.47 -10.62 -2.89
C GLN A 17 14.79 -9.67 -1.89
N LEU A 18 15.48 -8.57 -1.57
CA LEU A 18 14.99 -7.49 -0.74
C LEU A 18 14.42 -6.37 -1.62
N GLY A 19 13.19 -5.96 -1.35
CA GLY A 19 12.57 -4.73 -1.83
C GLY A 19 12.31 -3.76 -0.68
N ILE A 20 12.30 -2.47 -0.98
CA ILE A 20 11.85 -1.42 -0.07
C ILE A 20 10.51 -0.87 -0.53
N PHE A 21 9.53 -0.86 0.37
CA PHE A 21 8.26 -0.18 0.18
C PHE A 21 8.30 1.18 0.87
N ILE A 22 7.64 2.20 0.33
CA ILE A 22 7.67 3.53 0.94
C ILE A 22 6.24 4.07 1.01
N HIS A 23 5.74 4.26 2.25
CA HIS A 23 4.48 4.95 2.52
C HIS A 23 4.77 6.36 3.02
N TRP A 24 4.51 7.34 2.17
CA TRP A 24 4.75 8.76 2.46
C TRP A 24 3.66 9.61 1.81
N GLY A 25 3.16 10.64 2.50
CA GLY A 25 2.07 11.47 2.03
C GLY A 25 1.52 12.39 3.13
N ILE A 26 0.38 13.02 2.91
CA ILE A 26 -0.24 14.00 3.82
C ILE A 26 -0.46 13.42 5.23
N PHE A 27 -0.75 12.13 5.35
CA PHE A 27 -0.95 11.45 6.63
C PHE A 27 0.28 11.52 7.56
N THR A 28 1.47 11.83 7.04
CA THR A 28 2.68 12.02 7.84
C THR A 28 2.71 13.33 8.62
N ILE A 29 1.76 14.24 8.40
CA ILE A 29 1.59 15.45 9.22
C ILE A 29 0.92 15.12 10.55
N PRO A 30 -0.31 14.53 10.59
CA PRO A 30 -0.85 14.07 11.86
C PRO A 30 -0.08 12.86 12.41
N ALA A 31 0.53 12.06 11.58
CA ALA A 31 1.46 10.97 11.87
C ALA A 31 1.02 10.11 13.07
N TRP A 32 -0.25 9.67 13.08
CA TRP A 32 -0.80 8.98 14.24
C TRP A 32 -1.83 7.91 13.87
N ALA A 33 -1.71 6.79 14.53
CA ALA A 33 -2.74 5.76 14.66
C ALA A 33 -2.67 5.18 16.08
N PRO A 34 -3.74 4.54 16.59
CA PRO A 34 -3.65 3.86 17.86
C PRO A 34 -2.58 2.76 17.79
N ARG A 35 -1.78 2.61 18.87
CA ARG A 35 -0.91 1.45 19.04
C ARG A 35 -1.78 0.23 19.30
N GLY A 36 -2.26 -0.36 18.23
CA GLY A 36 -3.19 -1.47 18.26
C GLY A 36 -2.53 -2.79 17.87
N ARG A 37 -3.38 -3.76 17.62
CA ARG A 37 -3.01 -5.05 17.05
C ARG A 37 -3.08 -4.99 15.54
N ALA A 38 -2.28 -5.79 14.86
CA ALA A 38 -2.42 -5.95 13.41
C ALA A 38 -3.82 -6.44 13.06
N ILE A 39 -4.31 -6.12 11.86
CA ILE A 39 -5.69 -6.41 11.44
C ILE A 39 -6.07 -7.88 11.63
N HIS A 40 -5.12 -8.80 11.45
CA HIS A 40 -5.34 -10.24 11.59
C HIS A 40 -5.50 -10.73 13.04
N GLU A 41 -5.08 -9.92 14.00
CA GLU A 41 -5.23 -10.21 15.43
C GLU A 41 -6.59 -9.72 15.96
N LEU A 42 -7.32 -8.95 15.14
CA LEU A 42 -8.62 -8.37 15.47
C LEU A 42 -9.73 -9.38 15.11
N THR A 43 -10.18 -10.11 16.09
CA THR A 43 -11.21 -11.16 15.97
C THR A 43 -12.36 -10.91 16.92
N GLY A 44 -13.43 -11.66 16.78
CA GLY A 44 -14.56 -11.56 17.71
C GLY A 44 -15.24 -10.20 17.67
N ASP A 45 -15.39 -9.55 18.83
CA ASP A 45 -16.11 -8.28 18.95
C ASP A 45 -15.35 -7.09 18.38
N ASP A 46 -14.01 -7.20 18.25
CA ASP A 46 -13.16 -6.17 17.64
C ASP A 46 -13.35 -6.05 16.11
N PHE A 47 -13.95 -7.07 15.47
CA PHE A 47 -14.13 -7.13 14.02
C PHE A 47 -14.87 -5.92 13.45
N GLU A 48 -15.90 -5.43 14.15
CA GLU A 48 -16.74 -4.30 13.70
C GLU A 48 -15.97 -2.96 13.60
N MET A 49 -14.87 -2.85 14.30
CA MET A 49 -13.98 -1.66 14.29
C MET A 49 -12.58 -1.99 13.80
N SER A 50 -12.38 -3.12 13.16
CA SER A 50 -11.05 -3.64 12.81
C SER A 50 -10.22 -2.67 11.96
N ALA A 51 -10.85 -1.98 11.00
CA ALA A 51 -10.15 -1.05 10.12
C ALA A 51 -9.62 0.23 10.82
N VAL A 52 -10.14 0.57 12.01
CA VAL A 52 -9.73 1.78 12.76
C VAL A 52 -9.06 1.47 14.09
N MET A 53 -8.94 0.20 14.42
CA MET A 53 -8.15 -0.29 15.56
C MET A 53 -6.74 -0.70 15.13
N THR A 54 -6.47 -0.75 13.83
CA THR A 54 -5.15 -1.02 13.28
C THR A 54 -4.21 0.16 13.48
N PRO A 55 -2.90 -0.08 13.64
CA PRO A 55 -1.91 0.98 13.84
C PRO A 55 -1.52 1.71 12.54
N TYR A 56 -2.41 1.78 11.55
CA TYR A 56 -2.15 2.28 10.21
C TYR A 56 -2.37 3.79 10.14
N SER A 57 -1.29 4.57 10.30
CA SER A 57 -1.35 6.03 10.24
C SER A 57 -1.71 6.55 8.84
N GLU A 58 -1.42 5.79 7.79
CA GLU A 58 -1.82 6.08 6.41
C GLU A 58 -3.34 6.02 6.19
N TRP A 59 -4.08 5.44 7.12
CA TRP A 59 -5.55 5.43 7.15
C TRP A 59 -6.15 6.58 7.98
N TYR A 60 -5.34 7.58 8.37
CA TYR A 60 -5.78 8.66 9.26
C TYR A 60 -7.03 9.38 8.76
N GLU A 61 -7.12 9.72 7.45
CA GLU A 61 -8.28 10.40 6.88
C GLU A 61 -9.58 9.60 7.07
N ASN A 62 -9.53 8.28 6.86
CA ASN A 62 -10.67 7.42 7.14
C ASN A 62 -10.96 7.36 8.64
N ALA A 63 -9.95 7.07 9.45
CA ALA A 63 -10.13 6.83 10.88
C ALA A 63 -10.67 8.06 11.63
N MET A 64 -10.33 9.29 11.21
CA MET A 64 -10.89 10.53 11.79
C MET A 64 -12.37 10.74 11.49
N ARG A 65 -12.92 10.04 10.47
CA ARG A 65 -14.34 10.12 10.11
C ARG A 65 -15.19 9.08 10.87
N VAL A 66 -14.61 7.96 11.31
CA VAL A 66 -15.33 6.89 11.97
C VAL A 66 -15.69 7.28 13.40
N LYS A 67 -17.00 7.25 13.70
CA LYS A 67 -17.50 7.55 15.06
C LYS A 67 -16.99 6.51 16.06
N GLY A 68 -16.43 6.97 17.16
CA GLY A 68 -15.90 6.11 18.23
C GLY A 68 -14.47 5.64 17.99
N SER A 69 -13.83 5.98 16.88
CA SER A 69 -12.41 5.68 16.69
C SER A 69 -11.53 6.54 17.59
N ALA A 70 -10.42 5.97 18.07
CA ALA A 70 -9.42 6.68 18.87
C ALA A 70 -8.80 7.85 18.08
N THR A 71 -8.61 7.66 16.76
CA THR A 71 -8.12 8.71 15.86
C THR A 71 -9.03 9.91 15.82
N ARG A 72 -10.36 9.70 15.72
CA ARG A 72 -11.34 10.79 15.72
C ARG A 72 -11.31 11.58 17.03
N GLU A 73 -11.28 10.89 18.16
CA GLU A 73 -11.26 11.53 19.47
C GLU A 73 -9.96 12.34 19.69
N ARG A 74 -8.83 11.78 19.28
CA ARG A 74 -7.55 12.48 19.29
C ARG A 74 -7.54 13.68 18.35
N HIS A 75 -8.04 13.51 17.12
CA HIS A 75 -8.11 14.56 16.12
C HIS A 75 -8.88 15.77 16.65
N LYS A 76 -10.09 15.55 17.17
CA LYS A 76 -10.90 16.61 17.75
C LYS A 76 -10.20 17.34 18.90
N ARG A 77 -9.51 16.61 19.76
CA ARG A 77 -8.80 17.22 20.90
C ARG A 77 -7.63 18.10 20.46
N ILE A 78 -6.87 17.70 19.44
CA ILE A 78 -5.63 18.36 19.02
C ILE A 78 -5.89 19.41 17.93
N TYR A 79 -6.72 19.06 16.95
CA TYR A 79 -6.90 19.84 15.73
C TYR A 79 -8.30 20.49 15.59
N GLY A 80 -9.24 20.14 16.49
CA GLY A 80 -10.61 20.66 16.42
C GLY A 80 -11.33 20.17 15.17
N ASP A 81 -11.82 21.12 14.38
CA ASP A 81 -12.57 20.86 13.14
C ASP A 81 -11.69 20.90 11.87
N LYS A 82 -10.36 20.88 12.02
CA LYS A 82 -9.42 20.84 10.88
C LYS A 82 -9.74 19.63 10.00
N SER A 83 -9.92 19.84 8.70
CA SER A 83 -10.11 18.73 7.77
C SER A 83 -8.78 18.04 7.42
N PHE A 84 -8.82 16.83 6.86
CA PHE A 84 -7.59 16.18 6.39
C PHE A 84 -6.88 17.01 5.31
N SER A 85 -7.64 17.63 4.40
CA SER A 85 -7.07 18.47 3.35
C SER A 85 -6.34 19.72 3.88
N ASP A 86 -6.63 20.15 5.11
CA ASP A 86 -5.95 21.31 5.73
C ASP A 86 -4.51 20.98 6.18
N PHE A 87 -4.13 19.70 6.19
CA PHE A 87 -2.74 19.26 6.42
C PHE A 87 -1.86 19.36 5.16
N ARG A 88 -2.46 19.46 3.96
CA ARG A 88 -1.73 19.49 2.70
C ARG A 88 -0.67 20.61 2.64
N PRO A 89 -0.96 21.89 2.97
CA PRO A 89 0.06 22.95 2.89
C PRO A 89 1.27 22.66 3.79
N GLU A 90 1.06 22.02 4.95
CA GLU A 90 2.15 21.64 5.86
C GLU A 90 2.99 20.51 5.25
N PHE A 91 2.34 19.53 4.61
CA PHE A 91 3.03 18.45 3.90
C PHE A 91 3.83 19.00 2.70
N ASP A 92 3.20 19.82 1.86
CA ASP A 92 3.85 20.40 0.67
C ASP A 92 5.09 21.24 1.06
N GLU A 93 5.06 21.91 2.21
CA GLU A 93 6.23 22.65 2.72
C GLU A 93 7.31 21.72 3.25
N ALA A 94 6.97 20.75 4.10
CA ALA A 94 7.91 19.80 4.67
C ALA A 94 8.57 18.94 3.59
N ALA A 95 7.80 18.51 2.61
CA ALA A 95 8.24 17.66 1.50
C ALA A 95 9.28 18.33 0.58
N LYS A 96 9.47 19.65 0.65
CA LYS A 96 10.55 20.32 -0.09
C LYS A 96 11.94 19.82 0.29
N ALA A 97 12.11 19.30 1.50
CA ALA A 97 13.36 18.71 1.98
C ALA A 97 13.70 17.38 1.32
N PHE A 98 12.80 16.78 0.54
CA PHE A 98 13.02 15.49 -0.11
C PHE A 98 14.25 15.48 -1.01
N ASP A 99 15.12 14.49 -0.77
CA ASP A 99 16.30 14.19 -1.58
C ASP A 99 16.23 12.73 -2.07
N ALA A 100 15.89 12.58 -3.36
CA ALA A 100 15.76 11.28 -4.00
C ALA A 100 17.09 10.50 -4.01
N ASN A 101 18.24 11.19 -4.11
CA ASN A 101 19.54 10.57 -4.09
C ASN A 101 19.87 10.00 -2.73
N GLN A 102 19.58 10.74 -1.66
CA GLN A 102 19.79 10.28 -0.29
C GLN A 102 18.99 9.00 -0.01
N TRP A 103 17.71 8.94 -0.43
CA TRP A 103 16.93 7.72 -0.28
C TRP A 103 17.47 6.56 -1.10
N ALA A 104 17.81 6.80 -2.37
CA ALA A 104 18.32 5.74 -3.24
C ALA A 104 19.69 5.21 -2.77
N ASP A 105 20.59 6.07 -2.27
CA ASP A 105 21.87 5.66 -1.67
C ASP A 105 21.64 4.78 -0.43
N PHE A 106 20.73 5.20 0.44
CA PHE A 106 20.37 4.45 1.64
C PHE A 106 19.80 3.07 1.30
N PHE A 107 18.87 2.99 0.34
CA PHE A 107 18.28 1.70 -0.06
C PHE A 107 19.29 0.76 -0.71
N ALA A 108 20.21 1.29 -1.53
CA ALA A 108 21.31 0.52 -2.09
C ALA A 108 22.26 0.02 -1.00
N GLU A 109 22.59 0.86 -0.01
CA GLU A 109 23.38 0.46 1.16
C GLU A 109 22.70 -0.68 1.93
N CYS A 110 21.38 -0.67 2.06
CA CYS A 110 20.61 -1.73 2.72
C CYS A 110 20.55 -3.04 1.90
N GLY A 111 21.06 -3.07 0.67
CA GLY A 111 21.05 -4.25 -0.19
C GLY A 111 19.73 -4.47 -0.94
N ALA A 112 18.90 -3.44 -1.05
CA ALA A 112 17.67 -3.51 -1.85
C ALA A 112 18.00 -3.70 -3.34
N THR A 113 17.16 -4.46 -4.02
CA THR A 113 17.25 -4.69 -5.47
C THR A 113 16.11 -4.04 -6.23
N TYR A 114 15.04 -3.70 -5.53
CA TYR A 114 13.92 -2.92 -6.05
C TYR A 114 13.30 -2.05 -4.95
N VAL A 115 12.62 -1.00 -5.39
CA VAL A 115 11.90 -0.06 -4.53
C VAL A 115 10.49 0.09 -5.08
N VAL A 116 9.47 0.06 -4.24
CA VAL A 116 8.07 0.36 -4.59
C VAL A 116 7.65 1.63 -3.86
N PHE A 117 7.24 2.65 -4.60
CA PHE A 117 6.83 3.93 -4.03
C PHE A 117 5.32 4.14 -4.14
N VAL A 118 4.69 4.55 -3.05
CA VAL A 118 3.28 4.91 -3.03
C VAL A 118 3.09 6.22 -3.78
N THR A 119 2.49 6.16 -4.96
CA THR A 119 2.24 7.32 -5.81
C THR A 119 0.97 8.07 -5.42
N LYS A 120 -0.07 7.33 -5.10
CA LYS A 120 -1.36 7.80 -4.61
C LYS A 120 -1.92 6.76 -3.63
N HIS A 121 -2.10 7.14 -2.36
CA HIS A 121 -2.79 6.32 -1.37
C HIS A 121 -4.32 6.53 -1.44
N HIS A 122 -5.09 5.97 -0.53
CA HIS A 122 -6.56 6.04 -0.50
C HIS A 122 -7.10 7.47 -0.30
N ASP A 123 -6.29 8.39 0.22
CA ASP A 123 -6.62 9.81 0.35
C ASP A 123 -6.70 10.53 -1.01
N GLY A 124 -6.27 9.87 -2.08
CA GLY A 124 -6.32 10.36 -3.45
C GLY A 124 -5.24 11.40 -3.79
N TYR A 125 -4.35 11.76 -2.85
CA TYR A 125 -3.30 12.75 -3.10
C TYR A 125 -2.17 12.17 -3.95
N CYS A 126 -1.95 12.78 -5.13
CA CYS A 126 -0.95 12.29 -6.08
C CYS A 126 0.42 12.92 -5.79
N LEU A 127 1.47 12.10 -5.64
CA LEU A 127 2.85 12.54 -5.42
C LEU A 127 3.60 12.86 -6.72
N TRP A 128 2.87 13.09 -7.81
CA TRP A 128 3.39 13.54 -9.11
C TRP A 128 2.46 14.61 -9.71
N PRO A 129 2.95 15.48 -10.59
CA PRO A 129 2.14 16.46 -11.29
C PRO A 129 1.33 15.78 -12.41
N THR A 130 0.21 15.18 -12.03
CA THR A 130 -0.66 14.43 -12.96
C THR A 130 -1.36 15.35 -13.95
N ASP A 131 -1.46 14.92 -15.22
CA ASP A 131 -2.28 15.56 -16.25
C ASP A 131 -3.76 15.09 -16.19
N VAL A 132 -4.07 14.16 -15.29
CA VAL A 132 -5.43 13.64 -15.07
C VAL A 132 -6.02 14.30 -13.81
N PRO A 133 -6.76 15.40 -13.93
CA PRO A 133 -7.25 16.14 -12.78
C PRO A 133 -8.31 15.34 -12.02
N ASN A 134 -8.25 15.41 -10.69
CA ASN A 134 -9.30 14.86 -9.85
C ASN A 134 -10.57 15.73 -9.96
N PRO A 135 -11.72 15.20 -10.39
CA PRO A 135 -12.92 15.98 -10.61
C PRO A 135 -13.55 16.51 -9.31
N HIS A 136 -13.31 15.84 -8.18
CA HIS A 136 -13.89 16.18 -6.87
C HIS A 136 -12.96 17.06 -6.03
N ARG A 137 -11.62 16.99 -6.28
CA ARG A 137 -10.61 17.81 -5.61
C ARG A 137 -9.61 18.35 -6.63
N PRO A 138 -9.94 19.41 -7.38
CA PRO A 138 -9.02 19.99 -8.37
C PRO A 138 -7.66 20.38 -7.75
N GLY A 139 -6.58 20.00 -8.43
CA GLY A 139 -5.22 20.26 -7.95
C GLY A 139 -4.80 19.40 -6.75
N TRP A 140 -5.42 18.25 -6.50
CA TRP A 140 -5.08 17.33 -5.41
C TRP A 140 -3.86 16.48 -5.77
N ASN A 141 -2.76 17.17 -6.04
CA ASN A 141 -1.47 16.60 -6.43
C ASN A 141 -0.33 17.58 -6.08
N THR A 142 0.90 17.04 -6.05
CA THR A 142 2.11 17.84 -5.90
C THR A 142 2.45 18.58 -7.19
N ALA A 143 3.12 19.74 -7.07
CA ALA A 143 3.73 20.43 -8.22
C ALA A 143 5.10 19.83 -8.58
N ARG A 144 5.81 19.26 -7.60
CA ARG A 144 7.08 18.56 -7.77
C ARG A 144 6.85 17.08 -8.10
N ASP A 145 7.64 16.52 -8.99
CA ASP A 145 7.55 15.12 -9.40
C ASP A 145 8.39 14.21 -8.51
N TYR A 146 7.91 13.95 -7.29
CA TYR A 146 8.59 13.04 -6.37
C TYR A 146 8.71 11.62 -6.92
N VAL A 147 7.72 11.19 -7.73
CA VAL A 147 7.70 9.85 -8.35
C VAL A 147 8.82 9.72 -9.38
N GLY A 148 8.95 10.70 -10.28
CA GLY A 148 9.99 10.71 -11.31
C GLY A 148 11.38 10.85 -10.72
N GLU A 149 11.58 11.81 -9.82
CA GLU A 149 12.89 12.04 -9.19
C GLU A 149 13.40 10.79 -8.45
N LEU A 150 12.54 10.13 -7.67
CA LEU A 150 12.94 8.89 -7.00
C LEU A 150 13.23 7.76 -7.99
N GLY A 151 12.42 7.64 -9.04
CA GLY A 151 12.60 6.63 -10.07
C GLY A 151 13.93 6.73 -10.79
N GLU A 152 14.35 7.94 -11.14
CA GLU A 152 15.66 8.21 -11.74
C GLU A 152 16.79 7.84 -10.78
N ALA A 153 16.71 8.29 -9.53
CA ALA A 153 17.73 8.04 -8.51
C ALA A 153 17.91 6.54 -8.20
N VAL A 154 16.78 5.80 -8.07
CA VAL A 154 16.76 4.35 -7.81
C VAL A 154 17.40 3.58 -8.98
N ARG A 155 17.02 3.90 -10.23
CA ARG A 155 17.60 3.27 -11.43
C ARG A 155 19.07 3.57 -11.62
N ALA A 156 19.49 4.79 -11.28
CA ALA A 156 20.92 5.18 -11.35
C ALA A 156 21.81 4.33 -10.42
N ARG A 157 21.24 3.70 -9.39
CA ARG A 157 21.93 2.77 -8.47
C ARG A 157 21.73 1.30 -8.84
N GLY A 158 21.19 1.03 -10.02
CA GLY A 158 21.00 -0.33 -10.54
C GLY A 158 19.80 -1.08 -9.93
N MET A 159 18.99 -0.43 -9.13
CA MET A 159 17.76 -1.03 -8.56
C MET A 159 16.60 -0.91 -9.54
N ARG A 160 15.64 -1.83 -9.44
CA ARG A 160 14.35 -1.74 -10.14
C ARG A 160 13.42 -0.79 -9.39
N TYR A 161 12.57 -0.07 -10.14
CA TYR A 161 11.62 0.88 -9.58
C TYR A 161 10.19 0.44 -9.84
N GLY A 162 9.40 0.33 -8.80
CA GLY A 162 7.99 -0.02 -8.81
C GLY A 162 7.13 1.10 -8.27
N LEU A 163 5.86 1.08 -8.64
CA LEU A 163 4.86 2.04 -8.21
C LEU A 163 3.68 1.31 -7.56
N TYR A 164 3.27 1.80 -6.40
CA TYR A 164 2.00 1.46 -5.78
C TYR A 164 0.95 2.47 -6.25
N TYR A 165 -0.24 1.97 -6.53
CA TYR A 165 -1.42 2.77 -6.83
C TYR A 165 -2.64 2.23 -6.09
N SER A 166 -3.36 3.09 -5.36
CA SER A 166 -4.64 2.74 -4.75
C SER A 166 -5.73 2.69 -5.81
N GLY A 167 -5.96 1.52 -6.37
CA GLY A 167 -6.96 1.33 -7.43
C GLY A 167 -8.36 1.08 -6.89
N GLY A 168 -8.48 0.41 -5.75
CA GLY A 168 -9.78 0.03 -5.16
C GLY A 168 -10.38 1.06 -4.23
N LEU A 169 -9.59 1.97 -3.68
CA LEU A 169 -10.09 3.04 -2.81
C LEU A 169 -9.58 4.41 -3.24
N ASP A 170 -10.48 5.38 -3.22
CA ASP A 170 -10.15 6.79 -3.34
C ASP A 170 -11.22 7.61 -2.58
N TRP A 171 -10.83 8.15 -1.44
CA TRP A 171 -11.76 8.86 -0.55
C TRP A 171 -12.18 10.23 -1.08
N THR A 172 -11.64 10.66 -2.21
CA THR A 172 -12.14 11.85 -2.92
C THR A 172 -13.38 11.54 -3.76
N PHE A 173 -13.57 10.27 -4.15
CA PHE A 173 -14.75 9.81 -4.89
C PHE A 173 -15.79 9.16 -3.97
N ARG A 174 -15.33 8.38 -2.98
CA ARG A 174 -16.22 7.74 -2.02
C ARG A 174 -15.61 7.80 -0.62
N ASP A 175 -16.18 8.68 0.20
CA ASP A 175 -15.68 9.02 1.54
C ASP A 175 -16.48 8.39 2.69
N THR A 176 -17.31 7.38 2.39
CA THR A 176 -18.05 6.62 3.41
C THR A 176 -17.07 6.05 4.43
N PRO A 177 -17.27 6.29 5.74
CA PRO A 177 -16.37 5.77 6.75
C PRO A 177 -16.25 4.25 6.71
N ILE A 178 -15.02 3.75 6.76
CA ILE A 178 -14.70 2.33 6.76
C ILE A 178 -14.31 1.93 8.18
N ALA A 179 -15.14 1.14 8.84
CA ALA A 179 -14.88 0.60 10.16
C ALA A 179 -14.40 -0.86 10.10
N ASN A 180 -14.81 -1.61 9.09
CA ASN A 180 -14.55 -3.04 8.93
C ASN A 180 -14.37 -3.44 7.46
N ILE A 181 -14.10 -4.72 7.20
CA ILE A 181 -13.84 -5.24 5.85
C ILE A 181 -15.05 -5.09 4.91
N GLY A 182 -16.27 -5.30 5.42
CA GLY A 182 -17.48 -5.12 4.61
C GLY A 182 -17.66 -3.67 4.17
N ASP A 183 -17.36 -2.71 5.04
CA ASP A 183 -17.38 -1.28 4.70
C ASP A 183 -16.29 -0.97 3.64
N MET A 184 -15.11 -1.59 3.75
CA MET A 184 -14.02 -1.42 2.80
C MET A 184 -14.44 -1.80 1.38
N PHE A 185 -15.05 -2.97 1.20
CA PHE A 185 -15.54 -3.38 -0.12
C PHE A 185 -16.73 -2.54 -0.61
N ALA A 186 -17.62 -2.11 0.30
CA ALA A 186 -18.73 -1.21 -0.03
C ALA A 186 -18.23 0.18 -0.48
N CYS A 187 -17.03 0.57 -0.05
CA CYS A 187 -16.41 1.85 -0.35
C CYS A 187 -15.66 1.87 -1.70
N VAL A 188 -15.48 0.73 -2.36
CA VAL A 188 -14.87 0.69 -3.70
C VAL A 188 -15.74 1.49 -4.67
N PRO A 189 -15.22 2.59 -5.29
CA PRO A 189 -15.99 3.37 -6.25
C PRO A 189 -16.11 2.57 -7.55
N THR A 190 -17.34 2.36 -8.02
CA THR A 190 -17.64 1.61 -9.25
C THR A 190 -18.22 2.48 -10.34
N GLU A 191 -18.37 3.76 -10.07
CA GLU A 191 -18.91 4.78 -10.96
C GLU A 191 -17.96 5.05 -12.14
N ASP A 192 -18.52 5.37 -13.31
CA ASP A 192 -17.75 5.54 -14.56
C ASP A 192 -16.71 6.66 -14.48
N ASP A 193 -16.98 7.73 -13.76
CA ASP A 193 -16.05 8.85 -13.56
C ASP A 193 -14.78 8.37 -12.83
N TYR A 194 -14.93 7.56 -11.78
CA TYR A 194 -13.77 6.97 -11.09
C TYR A 194 -13.03 5.96 -11.97
N ARG A 195 -13.77 5.08 -12.67
CA ARG A 195 -13.17 4.10 -13.58
C ARG A 195 -12.28 4.78 -14.62
N HIS A 196 -12.79 5.81 -15.29
CA HIS A 196 -12.03 6.56 -16.29
C HIS A 196 -10.82 7.28 -15.67
N TYR A 197 -10.99 7.88 -14.50
CA TYR A 197 -9.92 8.54 -13.76
C TYR A 197 -8.80 7.55 -13.38
N ALA A 198 -9.14 6.44 -12.74
CA ALA A 198 -8.16 5.44 -12.29
C ALA A 198 -7.41 4.81 -13.48
N LEU A 199 -8.10 4.50 -14.59
CA LEU A 199 -7.48 4.00 -15.82
C LEU A 199 -6.54 5.02 -16.44
N ALA A 200 -6.96 6.28 -16.53
CA ALA A 200 -6.14 7.34 -17.13
C ALA A 200 -4.88 7.59 -16.31
N GLN A 201 -4.99 7.70 -14.99
CA GLN A 201 -3.83 7.84 -14.10
C GLN A 201 -2.90 6.63 -14.14
N SER A 202 -3.44 5.42 -14.14
CA SER A 202 -2.62 4.20 -14.26
C SER A 202 -1.83 4.16 -15.56
N LYS A 203 -2.43 4.51 -16.69
CA LYS A 203 -1.74 4.63 -17.98
C LYS A 203 -0.68 5.72 -17.94
N GLU A 204 -1.00 6.89 -17.39
CA GLU A 204 -0.04 7.98 -17.21
C GLU A 204 1.20 7.54 -16.41
N LEU A 205 1.01 6.83 -15.28
CA LEU A 205 2.10 6.28 -14.47
C LEU A 205 2.94 5.26 -15.25
N ILE A 206 2.28 4.36 -15.98
CA ILE A 206 2.95 3.35 -16.81
C ILE A 206 3.80 4.02 -17.89
N ASP A 207 3.25 4.99 -18.60
CA ASP A 207 3.92 5.67 -19.72
C ASP A 207 5.08 6.54 -19.26
N ARG A 208 4.87 7.34 -18.22
CA ARG A 208 5.89 8.27 -17.72
C ARG A 208 7.03 7.56 -17.03
N TYR A 209 6.72 6.57 -16.18
CA TYR A 209 7.73 6.04 -15.26
C TYR A 209 8.14 4.60 -15.55
N ARG A 210 7.43 3.87 -16.41
CA ARG A 210 7.74 2.49 -16.82
C ARG A 210 8.12 1.60 -15.63
N PRO A 211 7.22 1.45 -14.63
CA PRO A 211 7.54 0.75 -13.39
C PRO A 211 7.80 -0.73 -13.63
N SER A 212 8.84 -1.29 -13.01
CA SER A 212 9.13 -2.74 -13.04
C SER A 212 8.15 -3.54 -12.18
N VAL A 213 7.52 -2.92 -11.17
CA VAL A 213 6.42 -3.46 -10.37
C VAL A 213 5.26 -2.47 -10.46
N PHE A 214 4.09 -2.95 -10.88
CA PHE A 214 2.85 -2.16 -10.76
C PHE A 214 1.99 -2.78 -9.68
N TRP A 215 2.08 -2.23 -8.49
CA TRP A 215 1.47 -2.71 -7.27
C TRP A 215 0.12 -2.05 -7.06
N ASN A 216 -0.97 -2.79 -7.32
CA ASN A 216 -2.33 -2.32 -7.05
C ASN A 216 -2.75 -2.63 -5.62
N ASP A 217 -3.63 -1.83 -5.03
CA ASP A 217 -4.14 -2.09 -3.69
C ASP A 217 -5.65 -2.21 -3.62
N ILE A 218 -6.05 -3.10 -2.70
CA ILE A 218 -7.40 -3.45 -2.26
C ILE A 218 -8.23 -4.14 -3.33
N CYS A 219 -8.49 -3.53 -4.44
CA CYS A 219 -9.35 -4.05 -5.52
C CYS A 219 -9.19 -3.20 -6.78
N TRP A 220 -10.00 -3.51 -7.79
CA TRP A 220 -10.18 -2.67 -8.96
C TRP A 220 -11.68 -2.45 -9.22
N PRO A 221 -12.12 -1.24 -9.65
CA PRO A 221 -13.53 -0.89 -9.79
C PRO A 221 -14.36 -1.84 -10.67
N ASN A 222 -13.81 -2.27 -11.81
CA ASN A 222 -14.52 -3.04 -12.83
C ASN A 222 -13.66 -4.14 -13.45
N GLY A 223 -14.23 -5.34 -13.58
CA GLY A 223 -13.52 -6.53 -14.08
C GLY A 223 -13.12 -6.49 -15.55
N GLU A 224 -13.82 -5.75 -16.38
CA GLU A 224 -13.48 -5.64 -17.82
C GLU A 224 -12.23 -4.80 -18.07
N ASP A 225 -11.91 -3.89 -17.16
CA ASP A 225 -10.78 -2.99 -17.28
C ASP A 225 -9.45 -3.67 -16.93
N VAL A 226 -9.46 -4.63 -16.00
CA VAL A 226 -8.25 -5.28 -15.48
C VAL A 226 -7.41 -5.94 -16.57
N PRO A 227 -7.95 -6.85 -17.42
CA PRO A 227 -7.12 -7.48 -18.46
C PRO A 227 -6.57 -6.46 -19.45
N ARG A 228 -7.36 -5.45 -19.83
CA ARG A 228 -6.94 -4.40 -20.76
C ARG A 228 -5.81 -3.55 -20.20
N LEU A 229 -5.87 -3.19 -18.92
CA LEU A 229 -4.83 -2.41 -18.26
C LEU A 229 -3.55 -3.23 -18.10
N ILE A 230 -3.66 -4.49 -17.71
CA ILE A 230 -2.51 -5.39 -17.54
C ILE A 230 -1.84 -5.70 -18.88
N ASP A 231 -2.61 -5.97 -19.94
CA ASP A 231 -2.07 -6.15 -21.29
C ASP A 231 -1.36 -4.88 -21.78
N TYR A 232 -1.95 -3.71 -21.52
CA TYR A 232 -1.30 -2.43 -21.80
C TYR A 232 0.02 -2.29 -21.04
N TYR A 233 0.02 -2.56 -19.73
CA TYR A 233 1.23 -2.51 -18.92
C TYR A 233 2.35 -3.38 -19.48
N TYR A 234 2.06 -4.63 -19.82
CA TYR A 234 3.08 -5.52 -20.39
C TYR A 234 3.52 -5.13 -21.82
N SER A 235 2.67 -4.43 -22.56
CA SER A 235 3.09 -3.89 -23.87
C SER A 235 4.15 -2.80 -23.73
N VAL A 236 4.09 -2.02 -22.63
CA VAL A 236 5.04 -0.94 -22.31
C VAL A 236 6.24 -1.45 -21.51
N VAL A 237 6.02 -2.38 -20.59
CA VAL A 237 7.02 -2.94 -19.67
C VAL A 237 6.98 -4.48 -19.74
N PRO A 238 7.56 -5.11 -20.78
CA PRO A 238 7.42 -6.56 -20.99
C PRO A 238 7.96 -7.44 -19.87
N ASP A 239 8.94 -6.98 -19.11
CA ASP A 239 9.51 -7.67 -17.94
C ASP A 239 8.98 -7.13 -16.59
N GLY A 240 7.92 -6.32 -16.62
CA GLY A 240 7.24 -5.84 -15.42
C GLY A 240 6.46 -6.93 -14.69
N VAL A 241 6.07 -6.72 -13.46
CA VAL A 241 5.25 -7.64 -12.66
C VAL A 241 4.09 -6.92 -11.97
N VAL A 242 2.98 -7.64 -11.77
CA VAL A 242 1.82 -7.18 -11.00
C VAL A 242 1.55 -8.11 -9.82
N ASN A 243 1.09 -7.55 -8.69
CA ASN A 243 0.67 -8.30 -7.51
C ASN A 243 -0.71 -8.97 -7.69
N ASP A 244 -1.28 -9.53 -6.64
CA ASP A 244 -2.54 -10.28 -6.66
C ASP A 244 -3.79 -9.49 -6.22
N ARG A 245 -3.69 -8.18 -6.05
CA ARG A 245 -4.79 -7.36 -5.51
C ARG A 245 -5.71 -6.74 -6.58
N TRP A 246 -5.98 -7.50 -7.63
CA TRP A 246 -6.79 -7.09 -8.78
C TRP A 246 -8.22 -7.65 -8.76
N LEU A 247 -8.74 -8.00 -7.56
CA LEU A 247 -10.15 -8.39 -7.44
C LEU A 247 -11.03 -7.26 -7.98
N ALA A 248 -11.90 -7.60 -8.93
CA ALA A 248 -12.79 -6.64 -9.55
C ALA A 248 -14.17 -7.31 -9.76
N ASN A 249 -15.12 -6.93 -8.93
CA ASN A 249 -16.49 -7.45 -8.97
C ASN A 249 -17.46 -6.33 -8.57
N GLU A 250 -17.85 -5.54 -9.57
CA GLU A 250 -18.75 -4.40 -9.38
C GLU A 250 -20.07 -4.79 -8.71
N GLY A 251 -20.67 -5.91 -9.15
CA GLY A 251 -21.94 -6.39 -8.56
C GLY A 251 -21.78 -6.72 -7.07
N PHE A 252 -20.67 -7.33 -6.69
CA PHE A 252 -20.36 -7.62 -5.28
C PHE A 252 -20.16 -6.33 -4.48
N PHE A 253 -19.35 -5.40 -4.95
CA PHE A 253 -19.11 -4.13 -4.23
C PHE A 253 -20.40 -3.34 -4.07
N ASN A 254 -21.20 -3.23 -5.12
CA ASN A 254 -22.50 -2.54 -5.08
C ASN A 254 -23.50 -3.23 -4.15
N SER A 255 -23.51 -4.56 -4.07
CA SER A 255 -24.40 -5.29 -3.15
C SER A 255 -24.10 -4.99 -1.69
N LEU A 256 -22.83 -4.76 -1.33
CA LEU A 256 -22.43 -4.42 0.04
C LEU A 256 -22.79 -2.98 0.46
N ARG A 257 -23.24 -2.14 -0.47
CA ARG A 257 -23.79 -0.82 -0.14
C ARG A 257 -25.11 -0.93 0.61
N ASP A 258 -25.84 -2.04 0.42
CA ASP A 258 -27.00 -2.37 1.25
C ASP A 258 -26.54 -2.82 2.66
N PRO A 259 -27.05 -2.18 3.75
CA PRO A 259 -26.63 -2.49 5.12
C PRO A 259 -26.87 -3.95 5.54
N ALA A 260 -27.97 -4.57 5.08
CA ALA A 260 -28.29 -5.95 5.45
C ALA A 260 -27.36 -6.96 4.77
N SER A 261 -27.07 -6.75 3.49
CA SER A 261 -26.09 -7.55 2.73
C SER A 261 -24.70 -7.43 3.34
N ARG A 262 -24.29 -6.23 3.70
CA ARG A 262 -22.99 -5.97 4.35
C ARG A 262 -22.89 -6.62 5.72
N ALA A 263 -23.93 -6.52 6.54
CA ALA A 263 -23.97 -7.19 7.84
C ALA A 263 -23.87 -8.72 7.71
N SER A 264 -24.56 -9.31 6.73
CA SER A 264 -24.48 -10.75 6.44
C SER A 264 -23.08 -11.16 6.00
N PHE A 265 -22.43 -10.37 5.14
CA PHE A 265 -21.06 -10.59 4.71
C PHE A 265 -20.07 -10.52 5.88
N ASN A 266 -20.17 -9.50 6.74
CA ASN A 266 -19.33 -9.38 7.92
C ASN A 266 -19.50 -10.55 8.89
N ALA A 267 -20.74 -11.01 9.12
CA ALA A 267 -21.00 -12.17 9.95
C ALA A 267 -20.37 -13.45 9.39
N MET A 268 -20.42 -13.64 8.07
CA MET A 268 -19.74 -14.75 7.38
C MET A 268 -18.22 -14.68 7.56
N LEU A 269 -17.60 -13.53 7.35
CA LEU A 269 -16.16 -13.35 7.53
C LEU A 269 -15.74 -13.61 8.98
N LYS A 270 -16.48 -13.08 9.95
CA LYS A 270 -16.24 -13.30 11.38
C LYS A 270 -16.28 -14.79 11.73
N ALA A 271 -17.23 -15.54 11.18
CA ALA A 271 -17.32 -16.99 11.39
C ALA A 271 -16.15 -17.77 10.77
N ARG A 272 -15.71 -17.37 9.57
CA ARG A 272 -14.57 -18.01 8.87
C ARG A 272 -13.23 -17.76 9.59
N THR A 273 -12.99 -16.53 10.04
CA THR A 273 -11.77 -16.19 10.81
C THR A 273 -11.71 -16.94 12.14
N ALA A 274 -12.83 -17.07 12.83
CA ALA A 274 -12.92 -17.86 14.05
C ALA A 274 -12.63 -19.37 13.83
N GLY A 275 -12.94 -19.89 12.63
CA GLY A 275 -12.67 -21.28 12.23
C GLY A 275 -11.25 -21.54 11.74
N GLY A 276 -10.36 -20.53 11.68
CA GLY A 276 -8.98 -20.66 11.18
C GLY A 276 -8.89 -21.01 9.70
N GLN A 277 -9.97 -20.87 8.93
CA GLN A 277 -9.99 -21.15 7.51
C GLN A 277 -9.38 -20.00 6.71
N GLN A 278 -8.18 -20.21 6.21
CA GLN A 278 -7.57 -19.31 5.23
C GLN A 278 -7.64 -20.02 3.85
N GLU A 279 -8.43 -19.47 2.96
CA GLU A 279 -8.46 -19.89 1.55
C GLU A 279 -7.71 -18.87 0.70
N GLU A 280 -6.94 -19.38 -0.25
CA GLU A 280 -6.27 -18.54 -1.23
C GLU A 280 -7.32 -17.93 -2.17
N ALA A 281 -7.47 -16.60 -2.15
CA ALA A 281 -8.40 -15.90 -3.05
C ALA A 281 -7.94 -16.06 -4.52
N PRO A 282 -8.87 -16.19 -5.48
CA PRO A 282 -8.52 -16.18 -6.90
C PRO A 282 -7.77 -14.90 -7.28
N ALA A 283 -6.65 -15.05 -8.00
CA ALA A 283 -5.89 -13.92 -8.53
C ALA A 283 -5.44 -14.22 -9.97
N PRO A 284 -6.36 -14.10 -10.94
CA PRO A 284 -6.16 -14.59 -12.29
C PRO A 284 -5.04 -13.88 -13.07
N TYR A 285 -4.69 -12.67 -12.70
CA TYR A 285 -3.70 -11.85 -13.43
C TYR A 285 -2.36 -11.70 -12.70
N ALA A 286 -2.23 -12.25 -11.50
CA ALA A 286 -1.07 -12.04 -10.64
C ALA A 286 0.18 -12.78 -11.12
N ASP A 287 1.31 -12.08 -11.22
CA ASP A 287 2.62 -12.70 -11.38
C ASP A 287 3.12 -13.31 -10.07
N TYR A 288 2.70 -12.74 -8.93
CA TYR A 288 3.08 -13.19 -7.59
C TYR A 288 1.96 -12.95 -6.57
N ARG A 289 2.04 -13.67 -5.46
CA ARG A 289 1.14 -13.50 -4.31
C ARG A 289 1.76 -12.58 -3.27
N CYS A 290 0.96 -11.70 -2.71
CA CYS A 290 1.36 -10.81 -1.62
C CYS A 290 0.86 -11.37 -0.28
N VAL A 291 1.79 -11.58 0.67
CA VAL A 291 1.49 -12.03 2.03
C VAL A 291 1.81 -10.87 2.98
N GLU A 292 0.77 -10.20 3.46
CA GLU A 292 0.90 -9.01 4.31
C GLU A 292 0.95 -9.39 5.79
N PHE A 293 1.97 -8.95 6.52
CA PHE A 293 2.19 -9.24 7.95
C PHE A 293 2.08 -10.73 8.34
N GLY A 294 2.41 -11.63 7.44
CA GLY A 294 2.24 -13.07 7.66
C GLY A 294 0.81 -13.55 7.46
N LEU A 295 -0.08 -12.70 6.99
CA LEU A 295 -1.45 -13.05 6.60
C LEU A 295 -1.46 -13.71 5.24
N GLY A 296 -2.09 -14.86 5.18
CA GLY A 296 -2.29 -15.61 3.95
C GLY A 296 -1.52 -16.92 3.93
N VAL A 297 -1.89 -17.74 2.95
CA VAL A 297 -1.24 -19.02 2.68
C VAL A 297 -0.03 -18.75 1.80
N ILE A 298 1.17 -19.14 2.25
CA ILE A 298 2.36 -19.11 1.39
C ILE A 298 2.12 -20.07 0.22
N PRO A 299 2.08 -19.59 -1.02
CA PRO A 299 1.77 -20.43 -2.16
C PRO A 299 2.92 -21.39 -2.43
N LYS A 300 2.61 -22.68 -2.66
CA LYS A 300 3.64 -23.71 -2.91
C LYS A 300 4.26 -23.62 -4.30
N GLU A 301 3.50 -23.18 -5.28
CA GLU A 301 3.86 -23.25 -6.71
C GLU A 301 4.00 -21.90 -7.40
N LYS A 302 3.61 -20.80 -6.74
CA LYS A 302 3.70 -19.45 -7.28
C LYS A 302 4.76 -18.63 -6.58
N LYS A 303 5.34 -17.65 -7.29
CA LYS A 303 6.16 -16.63 -6.65
C LYS A 303 5.32 -15.85 -5.64
N TRP A 304 5.94 -15.48 -4.53
CA TRP A 304 5.29 -14.69 -3.49
C TRP A 304 6.21 -13.62 -2.92
N GLU A 305 5.62 -12.66 -2.27
CA GLU A 305 6.27 -11.51 -1.65
C GLU A 305 5.68 -11.31 -0.26
N ALA A 306 6.53 -11.33 0.76
CA ALA A 306 6.15 -10.89 2.09
C ALA A 306 6.17 -9.36 2.12
N CYS A 307 5.05 -8.73 2.48
CA CYS A 307 4.91 -7.29 2.58
C CYS A 307 4.56 -6.89 4.02
N ARG A 308 5.38 -6.03 4.65
CA ARG A 308 5.08 -5.51 5.98
C ARG A 308 5.92 -4.30 6.36
N GLY A 309 5.49 -3.57 7.39
CA GLY A 309 6.26 -2.52 8.05
C GLY A 309 7.39 -3.07 8.93
N LEU A 310 8.37 -2.22 9.20
CA LEU A 310 9.34 -2.42 10.27
C LEU A 310 8.69 -2.25 11.65
N GLY A 311 7.72 -1.33 11.75
CA GLY A 311 6.84 -1.12 12.89
C GLY A 311 5.52 -1.88 12.76
N LEU A 312 4.51 -1.39 13.43
CA LEU A 312 3.17 -2.00 13.47
C LEU A 312 2.34 -1.68 12.22
N GLY A 313 2.62 -0.58 11.52
CA GLY A 313 1.93 -0.11 10.31
C GLY A 313 2.88 0.17 9.15
N PHE A 314 2.39 0.86 8.12
CA PHE A 314 3.20 1.26 6.97
C PHE A 314 3.62 2.74 7.03
N GLY A 315 2.70 3.65 7.33
CA GLY A 315 3.02 5.07 7.48
C GLY A 315 3.78 5.37 8.78
N TYR A 316 4.51 6.50 8.78
CA TYR A 316 5.13 6.96 10.02
C TYR A 316 4.09 7.23 11.11
N ASN A 317 4.27 6.62 12.26
CA ASN A 317 3.42 6.82 13.44
C ASN A 317 4.28 7.28 14.62
N GLN A 318 4.11 8.55 15.04
CA GLN A 318 4.88 9.15 16.12
C GLN A 318 4.60 8.56 17.53
N ASP A 319 3.54 7.74 17.63
CA ASP A 319 3.11 7.12 18.89
C ASP A 319 3.72 5.72 19.09
N GLU A 320 4.34 5.15 18.04
CA GLU A 320 5.07 3.88 18.12
C GLU A 320 6.30 4.01 19.01
N LEU A 321 6.53 3.01 19.84
CA LEU A 321 7.67 2.92 20.74
C LEU A 321 8.78 2.04 20.14
N PRO A 322 10.01 2.11 20.69
CA PRO A 322 11.11 1.27 20.19
C PRO A 322 10.80 -0.22 20.15
N ASP A 323 10.02 -0.74 21.09
CA ASP A 323 9.64 -2.16 21.13
C ASP A 323 8.59 -2.56 20.09
N ASP A 324 7.96 -1.59 19.41
CA ASP A 324 7.03 -1.83 18.32
C ASP A 324 7.77 -2.09 16.98
N TYR A 325 9.06 -1.75 16.91
CA TYR A 325 9.89 -1.93 15.73
C TYR A 325 10.74 -3.20 15.79
N MET A 326 10.89 -3.85 14.63
CA MET A 326 11.85 -4.95 14.52
C MET A 326 13.27 -4.45 14.72
N ASN A 327 14.01 -5.13 15.59
CA ASN A 327 15.45 -4.94 15.68
C ASN A 327 16.20 -5.64 14.54
N ALA A 328 17.52 -5.41 14.46
CA ALA A 328 18.35 -5.96 13.38
C ALA A 328 18.31 -7.50 13.28
N ALA A 329 18.33 -8.20 14.42
CA ALA A 329 18.28 -9.66 14.43
C ALA A 329 16.95 -10.19 13.89
N GLN A 330 15.84 -9.63 14.38
CA GLN A 330 14.50 -9.99 13.91
C GLN A 330 14.31 -9.75 12.40
N LEU A 331 14.86 -8.65 11.87
CA LEU A 331 14.77 -8.35 10.44
C LEU A 331 15.62 -9.32 9.59
N ILE A 332 16.82 -9.67 10.05
CA ILE A 332 17.68 -10.65 9.40
C ILE A 332 17.02 -12.03 9.40
N ASP A 333 16.46 -12.46 10.52
CA ASP A 333 15.75 -13.74 10.65
C ASP A 333 14.54 -13.76 9.70
N LEU A 334 13.72 -12.70 9.68
CA LEU A 334 12.60 -12.58 8.76
C LEU A 334 13.03 -12.66 7.29
N TYR A 335 14.09 -11.93 6.91
CA TYR A 335 14.62 -11.97 5.55
C TYR A 335 15.05 -13.39 5.16
N THR A 336 15.77 -14.06 6.06
CA THR A 336 16.22 -15.43 5.85
C THR A 336 15.04 -16.39 5.69
N ASP A 337 14.08 -16.34 6.60
CA ASP A 337 12.88 -17.21 6.55
C ASP A 337 12.08 -17.02 5.26
N VAL A 338 11.91 -15.77 4.82
CA VAL A 338 11.19 -15.46 3.57
C VAL A 338 11.95 -15.97 2.35
N THR A 339 13.26 -15.73 2.29
CA THR A 339 14.08 -16.10 1.12
C THR A 339 14.33 -17.59 1.02
N ASP A 340 14.47 -18.31 2.13
CA ASP A 340 14.56 -19.78 2.17
C ASP A 340 13.28 -20.44 1.64
N GLN A 341 12.14 -19.78 1.81
CA GLN A 341 10.86 -20.18 1.24
C GLN A 341 10.62 -19.62 -0.17
N ARG A 342 11.67 -19.14 -0.85
CA ARG A 342 11.64 -18.53 -2.21
C ARG A 342 10.79 -17.27 -2.33
N GLY A 343 10.45 -16.60 -1.23
CA GLY A 343 9.75 -15.31 -1.21
C GLY A 343 10.69 -14.15 -1.53
N ASN A 344 10.11 -13.00 -1.87
CA ASN A 344 10.77 -11.70 -1.78
C ASN A 344 10.31 -11.05 -0.47
N LEU A 345 11.18 -10.29 0.18
CA LEU A 345 10.79 -9.44 1.30
C LEU A 345 10.65 -8.00 0.78
N LEU A 346 9.43 -7.49 0.76
CA LEU A 346 9.12 -6.08 0.53
C LEU A 346 8.89 -5.42 1.90
N ILE A 347 9.98 -4.88 2.47
CA ILE A 347 9.94 -4.23 3.79
C ILE A 347 9.67 -2.74 3.65
N ASN A 348 8.69 -2.25 4.41
CA ASN A 348 8.28 -0.86 4.32
C ASN A 348 9.05 0.06 5.25
N VAL A 349 9.34 1.24 4.74
CA VAL A 349 9.74 2.41 5.53
C VAL A 349 8.63 3.45 5.51
N GLY A 350 8.39 4.08 6.65
CA GLY A 350 7.50 5.23 6.81
C GLY A 350 8.32 6.47 7.12
N PRO A 351 8.69 7.28 6.11
CA PRO A 351 9.40 8.53 6.34
C PRO A 351 8.51 9.56 7.07
N MET A 352 9.13 10.47 7.80
CA MET A 352 8.50 11.67 8.35
C MET A 352 8.10 12.63 7.21
N ALA A 353 7.30 13.65 7.51
CA ALA A 353 6.81 14.60 6.49
C ALA A 353 7.93 15.29 5.71
N ASP A 354 9.06 15.57 6.36
CA ASP A 354 10.28 16.15 5.77
C ASP A 354 11.17 15.15 5.03
N SER A 355 10.63 13.96 4.75
CA SER A 355 11.33 12.84 4.10
C SER A 355 12.43 12.14 4.93
N THR A 356 12.64 12.53 6.18
CA THR A 356 13.58 11.84 7.06
C THR A 356 13.10 10.42 7.35
N ILE A 357 13.92 9.40 7.07
CA ILE A 357 13.67 8.02 7.54
C ILE A 357 14.19 7.94 8.99
N PRO A 358 13.32 7.67 9.98
CA PRO A 358 13.70 7.59 11.37
C PRO A 358 14.82 6.57 11.62
N GLU A 359 15.78 6.89 12.47
CA GLU A 359 16.94 6.00 12.75
C GLU A 359 16.50 4.63 13.28
N ILE A 360 15.38 4.58 14.00
CA ILE A 360 14.81 3.31 14.47
C ILE A 360 14.40 2.36 13.34
N GLN A 361 14.08 2.91 12.16
CA GLN A 361 13.81 2.14 10.94
C GLN A 361 15.10 1.94 10.12
N ALA A 362 15.98 2.94 10.09
CA ALA A 362 17.18 2.93 9.29
C ALA A 362 18.26 1.97 9.83
N ALA A 363 18.44 1.90 11.13
CA ALA A 363 19.48 1.08 11.75
C ALA A 363 19.32 -0.43 11.47
N PRO A 364 18.13 -1.06 11.65
CA PRO A 364 17.94 -2.46 11.28
C PRO A 364 18.19 -2.74 9.79
N LEU A 365 17.78 -1.83 8.91
CA LEU A 365 17.99 -1.98 7.46
C LEU A 365 19.47 -1.93 7.09
N ARG A 366 20.25 -1.00 7.66
CA ARG A 366 21.70 -0.96 7.46
C ARG A 366 22.37 -2.25 7.95
N ALA A 367 21.93 -2.77 9.10
CA ALA A 367 22.44 -4.04 9.64
C ALA A 367 22.13 -5.22 8.70
N LEU A 368 20.94 -5.28 8.12
CA LEU A 368 20.59 -6.26 7.10
C LEU A 368 21.51 -6.11 5.87
N GLY A 369 21.70 -4.90 5.37
CA GLY A 369 22.60 -4.65 4.25
C GLY A 369 24.05 -5.08 4.53
N GLN A 370 24.56 -4.89 5.74
CA GLN A 370 25.86 -5.40 6.17
C GLN A 370 25.89 -6.94 6.20
N HIS A 371 24.81 -7.57 6.63
CA HIS A 371 24.66 -9.03 6.65
C HIS A 371 24.68 -9.61 5.23
N LEU A 372 23.98 -8.99 4.27
CA LEU A 372 23.88 -9.43 2.89
C LEU A 372 25.21 -9.32 2.09
N ARG A 373 26.15 -8.54 2.55
CA ARG A 373 27.47 -8.36 1.93
C ARG A 373 28.55 -9.33 2.46
N LYS A 374 28.24 -10.14 3.48
CA LYS A 374 29.15 -11.17 4.01
C LYS A 374 29.07 -12.45 3.21
#